data_87d857181b74bdeb241d89c996196d32
#
_entry.id   87d857181b74bdeb241d89c996196d32
#
_cell.length_a   1.000
_cell.length_b   1.000
_cell.length_c   1.000
_cell.angle_alpha   90.00
_cell.angle_beta   90.00
_cell.angle_gamma   90.00
#
_symmetry.space_group_name_H-M   'P 1'
#
loop_
_entity.id
_entity.type
_entity.pdbx_description
1 polymer ?
#
loop_
_entity_poly.entity_id
_entity_poly.type
_entity_poly.pdbx_seq_one_letter_code
_entity_poly.pdbx_strand_id
1 'polypeptide(L)'
;MRIVIQRVLAGEVIVSGKLVSKIDNGLVVFVGIEKGDTEKDVFEVSRKISNIRIFENEAQRMTFKLPDNGEILLIPQFTLLGSLKGTLRPDFTEAEEPERAKELFNLLLKVLKEDYSRIVRDGVFGEHMLVNLQIDGPVTIFYDTRGK
;
A
#
# COMPACT_ATOMS: atom_id res chain seq x y z
N MET A 1 7.75 1.12 -9.04
CA MET A 1 6.89 1.27 -7.84
C MET A 1 6.83 -0.05 -7.12
N ARG A 2 7.03 -0.04 -5.82
CA ARG A 2 6.98 -1.23 -4.97
C ARG A 2 5.84 -1.12 -3.99
N ILE A 3 5.10 -2.19 -3.82
CA ILE A 3 4.03 -2.24 -2.83
C ILE A 3 4.13 -3.51 -1.99
N VAL A 4 3.66 -3.39 -0.75
CA VAL A 4 3.42 -4.53 0.13
C VAL A 4 1.95 -4.48 0.51
N ILE A 5 1.24 -5.56 0.23
CA ILE A 5 -0.18 -5.70 0.52
C ILE A 5 -0.34 -6.62 1.72
N GLN A 6 -1.06 -6.15 2.73
CA GLN A 6 -1.42 -6.93 3.91
C GLN A 6 -2.93 -7.09 3.96
N ARG A 7 -3.40 -8.34 4.07
CA ARG A 7 -4.81 -8.60 4.37
C ARG A 7 -5.04 -8.41 5.86
N VAL A 8 -6.00 -7.56 6.24
CA VAL A 8 -6.21 -7.18 7.64
C VAL A 8 -7.67 -7.32 8.07
N LEU A 9 -7.87 -7.51 9.37
CA LEU A 9 -9.18 -7.39 10.01
C LEU A 9 -9.40 -5.95 10.50
N ALA A 10 -8.33 -5.22 10.77
CA ALA A 10 -8.34 -3.82 11.17
C ALA A 10 -6.98 -3.19 10.93
N GLY A 11 -6.96 -1.88 10.68
CA GLY A 11 -5.74 -1.12 10.56
C GLY A 11 -5.97 0.33 10.90
N GLU A 12 -4.96 0.98 11.51
CA GLU A 12 -5.06 2.39 11.87
C GLU A 12 -3.71 3.08 11.76
N VAL A 13 -3.76 4.38 11.52
CA VAL A 13 -2.59 5.26 11.45
C VAL A 13 -2.73 6.38 12.48
N ILE A 14 -1.72 6.54 13.31
CA ILE A 14 -1.63 7.56 14.34
C ILE A 14 -0.46 8.49 14.03
N VAL A 15 -0.70 9.80 14.02
CA VAL A 15 0.32 10.83 13.82
C VAL A 15 0.26 11.80 14.99
N SER A 16 1.38 12.02 15.66
CA SER A 16 1.47 12.94 16.81
C SER A 16 0.40 12.66 17.87
N GLY A 17 0.17 11.40 18.16
CA GLY A 17 -0.79 10.95 19.16
C GLY A 17 -2.25 11.00 18.73
N LYS A 18 -2.56 11.37 17.49
CA LYS A 18 -3.92 11.49 16.98
C LYS A 18 -4.20 10.41 15.92
N LEU A 19 -5.39 9.82 16.02
CA LEU A 19 -5.88 8.89 15.00
C LEU A 19 -6.19 9.66 13.72
N VAL A 20 -5.48 9.32 12.63
CA VAL A 20 -5.64 9.97 11.32
C VAL A 20 -6.55 9.17 10.40
N SER A 21 -6.34 7.86 10.34
CA SER A 21 -7.09 6.95 9.48
C SER A 21 -7.31 5.63 10.16
N LYS A 22 -8.45 5.01 9.87
CA LYS A 22 -8.78 3.68 10.38
C LYS A 22 -9.62 2.95 9.34
N ILE A 23 -9.35 1.65 9.18
CA ILE A 23 -10.18 0.73 8.41
C ILE A 23 -10.50 -0.51 9.24
N ASP A 24 -11.61 -1.16 8.87
CA ASP A 24 -11.95 -2.50 9.32
C ASP A 24 -11.41 -3.54 8.32
N ASN A 25 -12.13 -4.62 8.06
CA ASN A 25 -11.71 -5.65 7.10
C ASN A 25 -11.28 -5.07 5.77
N GLY A 26 -10.12 -5.48 5.30
CA GLY A 26 -9.67 -5.04 3.99
C GLY A 26 -8.20 -5.27 3.72
N LEU A 27 -7.62 -4.31 3.01
CA LEU A 27 -6.21 -4.32 2.62
C LEU A 27 -5.51 -3.07 3.14
N VAL A 28 -4.33 -3.29 3.73
CA VAL A 28 -3.37 -2.21 3.97
C VAL A 28 -2.27 -2.36 2.92
N VAL A 29 -2.00 -1.27 2.21
CA VAL A 29 -1.00 -1.25 1.13
C VAL A 29 0.06 -0.20 1.43
N PHE A 30 1.28 -0.66 1.65
CA PHE A 30 2.45 0.20 1.75
C PHE A 30 2.97 0.47 0.35
N VAL A 31 3.21 1.73 0.03
CA VAL A 31 3.56 2.17 -1.33
C VAL A 31 4.89 2.92 -1.33
N GLY A 32 5.87 2.37 -2.03
CA GLY A 32 7.16 3.01 -2.28
C GLY A 32 7.27 3.45 -3.74
N ILE A 33 7.57 4.71 -3.94
CA ILE A 33 7.75 5.29 -5.27
C ILE A 33 9.23 5.31 -5.60
N GLU A 34 9.60 4.66 -6.70
CA GLU A 34 10.99 4.56 -7.16
C GLU A 34 11.29 5.65 -8.19
N LYS A 35 12.53 6.13 -8.21
CA LYS A 35 12.98 7.07 -9.27
C LYS A 35 12.65 6.53 -10.65
N GLY A 36 12.03 7.36 -11.47
CA GLY A 36 11.61 6.98 -12.82
C GLY A 36 10.22 6.38 -12.91
N ASP A 37 9.51 6.20 -11.80
CA ASP A 37 8.11 5.79 -11.84
C ASP A 37 7.25 6.87 -12.49
N THR A 38 6.22 6.42 -13.20
CA THR A 38 5.31 7.26 -13.94
C THR A 38 3.86 6.91 -13.63
N GLU A 39 2.94 7.65 -14.22
CA GLU A 39 1.51 7.37 -14.13
C GLU A 39 1.16 5.95 -14.58
N LYS A 40 1.94 5.39 -15.52
CA LYS A 40 1.77 4.00 -15.97
C LYS A 40 1.93 3.01 -14.81
N ASP A 41 2.92 3.23 -13.94
CA ASP A 41 3.13 2.41 -12.75
C ASP A 41 1.95 2.54 -11.79
N VAL A 42 1.41 3.75 -11.64
CA VAL A 42 0.25 4.00 -10.79
C VAL A 42 -0.95 3.19 -11.27
N PHE A 43 -1.26 3.23 -12.57
CA PHE A 43 -2.39 2.48 -13.13
C PHE A 43 -2.19 0.96 -13.01
N GLU A 44 -0.97 0.49 -13.20
CA GLU A 44 -0.64 -0.92 -13.03
C GLU A 44 -0.86 -1.38 -11.58
N VAL A 45 -0.33 -0.62 -10.61
CA VAL A 45 -0.49 -0.91 -9.19
C VAL A 45 -1.95 -0.84 -8.77
N SER A 46 -2.67 0.18 -9.21
CA SER A 46 -4.12 0.30 -8.95
C SER A 46 -4.86 -0.95 -9.39
N ARG A 47 -4.59 -1.42 -10.60
CA ARG A 47 -5.23 -2.64 -11.13
C ARG A 47 -4.88 -3.88 -10.31
N LYS A 48 -3.62 -3.97 -9.83
CA LYS A 48 -3.20 -5.10 -8.97
C LYS A 48 -3.94 -5.09 -7.64
N ILE A 49 -3.95 -3.94 -6.96
CA ILE A 49 -4.67 -3.80 -5.68
C ILE A 49 -6.15 -4.16 -5.85
N SER A 50 -6.74 -3.69 -6.92
CA SER A 50 -8.15 -3.86 -7.22
C SER A 50 -8.59 -5.29 -7.44
N ASN A 51 -7.71 -6.09 -7.99
CA ASN A 51 -8.08 -7.40 -8.52
C ASN A 51 -7.30 -8.55 -7.90
N ILE A 52 -6.42 -8.27 -6.95
CA ILE A 52 -5.69 -9.34 -6.26
C ILE A 52 -6.66 -10.29 -5.57
N ARG A 53 -6.46 -11.58 -5.80
CA ARG A 53 -7.35 -12.63 -5.27
C ARG A 53 -6.71 -13.32 -4.08
N ILE A 54 -6.83 -12.69 -2.91
CA ILE A 54 -6.26 -13.19 -1.66
C ILE A 54 -7.31 -13.41 -0.57
N PHE A 55 -8.58 -13.37 -0.92
CA PHE A 55 -9.67 -13.69 -0.01
C PHE A 55 -10.16 -15.11 -0.29
N GLU A 56 -10.33 -15.89 0.77
CA GLU A 56 -10.52 -17.33 0.68
C GLU A 56 -11.97 -17.69 0.38
N ASN A 57 -12.14 -18.81 -0.35
CA ASN A 57 -13.44 -19.46 -0.51
C ASN A 57 -13.67 -20.46 0.63
N GLU A 58 -14.77 -21.21 0.58
CA GLU A 58 -15.12 -22.23 1.58
C GLU A 58 -14.07 -23.34 1.69
N ALA A 59 -13.32 -23.60 0.63
CA ALA A 59 -12.24 -24.58 0.62
C ALA A 59 -10.89 -24.00 1.09
N GLN A 60 -10.90 -22.77 1.65
CA GLN A 60 -9.73 -22.06 2.14
C GLN A 60 -8.68 -21.77 1.07
N ARG A 61 -9.12 -21.61 -0.17
CA ARG A 61 -8.26 -21.21 -1.29
C ARG A 61 -8.44 -19.74 -1.59
N MET A 62 -7.33 -19.05 -1.84
CA MET A 62 -7.32 -17.64 -2.25
C MET A 62 -7.95 -17.49 -3.62
N THR A 63 -9.20 -17.09 -3.66
CA THR A 63 -10.04 -17.11 -4.86
C THR A 63 -10.64 -15.76 -5.19
N PHE A 64 -11.03 -15.00 -4.16
CA PHE A 64 -11.80 -13.79 -4.33
C PHE A 64 -10.94 -12.53 -4.15
N LYS A 65 -11.27 -11.49 -4.90
CA LYS A 65 -10.75 -10.16 -4.66
C LYS A 65 -11.44 -9.53 -3.45
N LEU A 66 -10.98 -8.36 -3.05
CA LEU A 66 -11.55 -7.62 -1.91
C LEU A 66 -13.08 -7.58 -1.99
N PRO A 67 -13.80 -8.02 -0.95
CA PRO A 67 -15.26 -7.95 -0.91
C PRO A 67 -15.79 -6.51 -1.06
N ASP A 68 -17.04 -6.35 -1.47
CA ASP A 68 -17.65 -5.03 -1.69
C ASP A 68 -17.68 -4.16 -0.43
N ASN A 69 -17.75 -4.77 0.75
CA ASN A 69 -17.68 -4.06 2.03
C ASN A 69 -16.24 -3.91 2.54
N GLY A 70 -15.25 -4.35 1.78
CA GLY A 70 -13.84 -4.23 2.16
C GLY A 70 -13.33 -2.80 2.00
N GLU A 71 -12.36 -2.45 2.82
CA GLU A 71 -11.77 -1.13 2.85
C GLU A 71 -10.29 -1.18 2.48
N ILE A 72 -9.74 -0.07 2.01
CA ILE A 72 -8.31 0.03 1.64
C ILE A 72 -7.69 1.17 2.42
N LEU A 73 -6.51 0.90 3.00
CA LEU A 73 -5.67 1.91 3.64
C LEU A 73 -4.33 1.96 2.91
N LEU A 74 -4.06 3.07 2.23
CA LEU A 74 -2.81 3.34 1.54
C LEU A 74 -1.85 4.07 2.46
N ILE A 75 -0.63 3.54 2.60
CA ILE A 75 0.39 4.16 3.45
C ILE A 75 1.65 4.43 2.61
N PRO A 76 2.08 5.71 2.51
CA PRO A 76 3.33 6.02 1.82
C PRO A 76 4.51 5.44 2.60
N GLN A 77 5.40 4.75 1.91
CA GLN A 77 6.50 4.00 2.53
C GLN A 77 7.74 4.00 1.63
N PHE A 78 8.51 5.09 1.65
CA PHE A 78 9.71 5.20 0.82
C PHE A 78 10.79 4.17 1.21
N THR A 79 10.77 3.70 2.46
CA THR A 79 11.76 2.72 2.95
C THR A 79 11.68 1.37 2.24
N LEU A 80 10.61 1.11 1.47
CA LEU A 80 10.55 -0.05 0.57
C LEU A 80 11.64 -0.01 -0.50
N LEU A 81 12.20 1.16 -0.80
CA LEU A 81 13.29 1.34 -1.75
C LEU A 81 14.66 1.22 -1.07
N GLY A 82 14.69 0.97 0.23
CA GLY A 82 15.92 0.81 0.98
C GLY A 82 16.71 -0.41 0.53
N SER A 83 18.01 -0.24 0.32
CA SER A 83 18.94 -1.32 -0.04
C SER A 83 19.94 -1.56 1.07
N LEU A 84 20.14 -2.82 1.42
CA LEU A 84 21.19 -3.26 2.33
C LEU A 84 22.38 -3.88 1.57
N LYS A 85 22.41 -3.72 0.25
CA LYS A 85 23.48 -4.29 -0.57
C LYS A 85 24.82 -3.63 -0.22
N GLY A 86 25.72 -4.42 0.36
CA GLY A 86 27.06 -3.96 0.74
C GLY A 86 27.10 -3.02 1.95
N THR A 87 26.00 -2.90 2.69
CA THR A 87 25.92 -2.01 3.85
C THR A 87 24.93 -2.55 4.89
N LEU A 88 25.10 -2.15 6.14
CA LEU A 88 24.14 -2.45 7.23
C LEU A 88 23.22 -1.26 7.50
N ARG A 89 23.55 -0.10 6.96
CA ARG A 89 22.71 1.09 7.02
C ARG A 89 21.95 1.20 5.70
N PRO A 90 20.60 1.22 5.71
CA PRO A 90 19.85 1.28 4.47
C PRO A 90 20.21 2.48 3.60
N ASP A 91 20.39 2.22 2.31
CA ASP A 91 20.58 3.23 1.29
C ASP A 91 19.23 3.45 0.57
N PHE A 92 18.76 4.69 0.51
CA PHE A 92 17.49 5.06 -0.11
C PHE A 92 17.65 5.82 -1.42
N THR A 93 18.80 5.67 -2.08
CA THR A 93 19.10 6.39 -3.35
C THR A 93 18.06 6.13 -4.44
N GLU A 94 17.46 4.94 -4.44
CA GLU A 94 16.45 4.56 -5.44
C GLU A 94 15.06 5.18 -5.19
N ALA A 95 14.83 5.74 -4.01
CA ALA A 95 13.54 6.37 -3.70
C ALA A 95 13.37 7.69 -4.47
N GLU A 96 12.17 7.90 -5.01
CA GLU A 96 11.84 9.15 -5.71
C GLU A 96 11.88 10.34 -4.77
N GLU A 97 12.15 11.52 -5.32
CA GLU A 97 12.14 12.77 -4.56
C GLU A 97 10.74 13.00 -3.96
N PRO A 98 10.66 13.55 -2.72
CA PRO A 98 9.39 13.63 -1.98
C PRO A 98 8.26 14.31 -2.73
N GLU A 99 8.54 15.39 -3.46
CA GLU A 99 7.51 16.13 -4.19
C GLU A 99 6.86 15.28 -5.30
N ARG A 100 7.68 14.64 -6.13
CA ARG A 100 7.19 13.79 -7.21
C ARG A 100 6.56 12.51 -6.66
N ALA A 101 7.14 11.95 -5.62
CA ALA A 101 6.58 10.77 -4.95
C ALA A 101 5.17 11.06 -4.41
N LYS A 102 4.98 12.23 -3.80
CA LYS A 102 3.67 12.66 -3.30
C LYS A 102 2.65 12.80 -4.42
N GLU A 103 3.04 13.37 -5.56
CA GLU A 103 2.16 13.47 -6.73
C GLU A 103 1.67 12.11 -7.19
N LEU A 104 2.58 11.15 -7.34
CA LEU A 104 2.22 9.79 -7.80
C LEU A 104 1.40 9.03 -6.76
N PHE A 105 1.73 9.19 -5.48
CA PHE A 105 0.94 8.61 -4.40
C PHE A 105 -0.50 9.16 -4.40
N ASN A 106 -0.65 10.47 -4.53
CA ASN A 106 -1.95 11.12 -4.57
C ASN A 106 -2.76 10.69 -5.80
N LEU A 107 -2.10 10.48 -6.93
CA LEU A 107 -2.75 9.96 -8.14
C LEU A 107 -3.26 8.53 -7.88
N LEU A 108 -2.46 7.67 -7.25
CA LEU A 108 -2.90 6.33 -6.91
C LEU A 108 -4.13 6.35 -6.00
N LEU A 109 -4.10 7.19 -4.98
CA LEU A 109 -5.23 7.37 -4.07
C LEU A 109 -6.49 7.79 -4.83
N LYS A 110 -6.36 8.77 -5.73
CA LYS A 110 -7.46 9.27 -6.54
C LYS A 110 -8.03 8.18 -7.45
N VAL A 111 -7.17 7.45 -8.16
CA VAL A 111 -7.58 6.38 -9.07
C VAL A 111 -8.32 5.29 -8.31
N LEU A 112 -7.82 4.88 -7.15
CA LEU A 112 -8.48 3.89 -6.33
C LEU A 112 -9.85 4.37 -5.84
N LYS A 113 -9.98 5.63 -5.41
CA LYS A 113 -11.26 6.20 -4.97
C LYS A 113 -12.28 6.29 -6.11
N GLU A 114 -11.85 6.60 -7.33
CA GLU A 114 -12.72 6.70 -8.49
C GLU A 114 -13.19 5.34 -8.99
N ASP A 115 -12.30 4.33 -8.95
CA ASP A 115 -12.59 2.99 -9.46
C ASP A 115 -13.41 2.15 -8.49
N TYR A 116 -13.52 2.60 -7.24
CA TYR A 116 -14.21 1.84 -6.20
C TYR A 116 -15.33 2.60 -5.55
N SER A 117 -16.43 1.92 -5.37
CA SER A 117 -17.49 2.35 -4.45
C SER A 117 -17.13 2.05 -2.99
N ARG A 118 -15.89 1.66 -2.71
CA ARG A 118 -15.39 1.29 -1.39
C ARG A 118 -14.72 2.46 -0.69
N ILE A 119 -14.54 2.33 0.63
CA ILE A 119 -13.77 3.27 1.42
C ILE A 119 -12.28 3.05 1.11
N VAL A 120 -11.63 4.12 0.66
CA VAL A 120 -10.18 4.18 0.48
C VAL A 120 -9.66 5.32 1.33
N ARG A 121 -8.79 4.99 2.28
CA ARG A 121 -8.16 5.97 3.18
C ARG A 121 -6.67 5.94 3.00
N ASP A 122 -5.98 6.94 3.54
CA ASP A 122 -4.53 7.04 3.44
C ASP A 122 -3.88 7.47 4.75
N GLY A 123 -2.59 7.15 4.88
CA GLY A 123 -1.72 7.75 5.87
C GLY A 123 -1.33 9.17 5.48
N VAL A 124 -0.39 9.76 6.21
CA VAL A 124 0.06 11.14 5.96
C VAL A 124 1.46 11.12 5.35
N PHE A 125 1.57 11.60 4.12
CA PHE A 125 2.84 11.64 3.40
C PHE A 125 3.86 12.52 4.13
N GLY A 126 5.07 11.97 4.34
CA GLY A 126 6.18 12.70 4.96
C GLY A 126 6.15 12.76 6.49
N GLU A 127 5.12 12.25 7.13
CA GLU A 127 5.01 12.26 8.59
C GLU A 127 5.46 10.94 9.21
N HIS A 128 5.90 11.02 10.46
CA HIS A 128 6.12 9.83 11.27
C HIS A 128 4.76 9.25 11.66
N MET A 129 4.55 7.98 11.34
CA MET A 129 3.28 7.29 11.60
C MET A 129 3.51 6.09 12.50
N LEU A 130 2.62 5.93 13.49
CA LEU A 130 2.44 4.67 14.18
C LEU A 130 1.33 3.92 13.44
N VAL A 131 1.63 2.73 12.99
CA VAL A 131 0.71 1.90 12.20
C VAL A 131 0.38 0.66 13.01
N ASN A 132 -0.89 0.51 13.37
CA ASN A 132 -1.39 -0.65 14.07
C ASN A 132 -2.21 -1.50 13.11
N LEU A 133 -1.81 -2.74 12.92
CA LEU A 133 -2.48 -3.66 12.00
C LEU A 133 -2.83 -4.96 12.71
N GLN A 134 -4.02 -5.45 12.44
CA GLN A 134 -4.37 -6.83 12.73
C GLN A 134 -4.31 -7.60 11.41
N ILE A 135 -3.16 -8.18 11.12
CA ILE A 135 -2.92 -8.94 9.89
C ILE A 135 -3.58 -10.30 10.01
N ASP A 136 -4.36 -10.63 8.99
CA ASP A 136 -5.14 -11.86 8.93
C ASP A 136 -4.43 -12.91 8.07
N GLY A 137 -4.05 -14.01 8.69
CA GLY A 137 -3.46 -15.13 7.99
C GLY A 137 -2.11 -15.60 8.53
N PRO A 138 -1.00 -14.84 8.54
CA PRO A 138 -0.76 -13.59 7.84
C PRO A 138 -0.74 -13.76 6.32
N VAL A 139 -1.19 -12.75 5.60
CA VAL A 139 -1.10 -12.69 4.15
C VAL A 139 -0.39 -11.40 3.77
N THR A 140 0.81 -11.55 3.25
CA THR A 140 1.72 -10.46 2.90
C THR A 140 2.24 -10.68 1.50
N ILE A 141 1.91 -9.78 0.57
CA ILE A 141 2.28 -9.91 -0.84
C ILE A 141 3.11 -8.70 -1.24
N PHE A 142 4.27 -8.96 -1.81
CA PHE A 142 5.14 -7.96 -2.39
C PHE A 142 4.95 -7.91 -3.91
N TYR A 143 4.90 -6.73 -4.48
CA TYR A 143 4.86 -6.52 -5.92
C TYR A 143 5.70 -5.32 -6.34
N ASP A 144 6.44 -5.46 -7.43
CA ASP A 144 7.25 -4.41 -8.03
C ASP A 144 6.91 -4.30 -9.51
N THR A 145 6.56 -3.10 -9.97
CA THR A 145 6.21 -2.86 -11.38
C THR A 145 7.38 -3.13 -12.33
N ARG A 146 8.59 -3.17 -11.82
CA ARG A 146 9.81 -3.47 -12.61
C ARG A 146 10.21 -4.94 -12.56
N GLY A 147 9.38 -5.79 -11.93
CA GLY A 147 9.62 -7.23 -11.86
C GLY A 147 10.77 -7.67 -10.99
N LYS A 148 11.18 -6.83 -10.04
CA LYS A 148 12.29 -7.15 -9.14
C LYS A 148 11.84 -7.92 -7.90
#